data_07432a084865f05c1c2f44babf7a3fc0
#
_entry.id   07432a084865f05c1c2f44babf7a3fc0
#
_cell.length_a   1.000
_cell.length_b   1.000
_cell.length_c   1.000
_cell.angle_alpha   90.00
_cell.angle_beta   90.00
_cell.angle_gamma   90.00
#
_symmetry.space_group_name_H-M   'P 1'
#
loop_
_entity.id
_entity.type
_entity.pdbx_description
1 polymer ?
#
loop_
_entity_poly.entity_id
_entity_poly.type
_entity_poly.pdbx_seq_one_letter_code
_entity_poly.pdbx_strand_id
1 'polypeptide(L)'
;MFILLSGFCVPLGHRTLKRGAQVFAAGALVTVVTLVFMPENRVIFGVLTFLGTAMLLTGVLEPLLKKIPPAAGLAVSAVLFALTYHLDERWLGFGGLRLALPDAWYANYFTAFFGFLPFDFYSTDYFALLPWLFLFWAGYFLHGVVGRARMEPLRRSVCPALGWMGRHSLLLYLLHQPVIYGVLSAAAVLFA
;
A
#
# COMPACT_ATOMS: atom_id res chain seq x y z
N MET A 1 -4.61 2.31 -8.74
CA MET A 1 -4.12 1.24 -9.65
C MET A 1 -2.94 0.47 -9.09
N PHE A 2 -1.91 1.12 -8.57
CA PHE A 2 -0.70 0.48 -8.00
C PHE A 2 -1.01 -0.55 -6.89
N ILE A 3 -1.85 -0.22 -5.90
CA ILE A 3 -2.23 -1.11 -4.78
C ILE A 3 -2.93 -2.37 -5.27
N LEU A 4 -3.87 -2.23 -6.20
CA LEU A 4 -4.59 -3.36 -6.80
C LEU A 4 -3.63 -4.29 -7.55
N LEU A 5 -2.69 -3.73 -8.34
CA LEU A 5 -1.65 -4.51 -9.01
C LEU A 5 -0.72 -5.20 -8.01
N SER A 6 -0.37 -4.54 -6.91
CA SER A 6 0.46 -5.15 -5.86
C SER A 6 -0.24 -6.37 -5.25
N GLY A 7 -1.54 -6.27 -4.94
CA GLY A 7 -2.34 -7.41 -4.50
C GLY A 7 -2.43 -8.52 -5.54
N PHE A 8 -2.65 -8.17 -6.81
CA PHE A 8 -2.69 -9.12 -7.93
C PHE A 8 -1.41 -9.93 -8.09
N CYS A 9 -0.25 -9.32 -7.81
CA CYS A 9 1.06 -9.96 -7.93
C CYS A 9 1.43 -10.87 -6.74
N VAL A 10 0.71 -10.80 -5.62
CA VAL A 10 1.04 -11.61 -4.43
C VAL A 10 1.08 -13.10 -4.72
N PRO A 11 0.08 -13.71 -5.39
CA PRO A 11 0.08 -15.15 -5.67
C PRO A 11 1.14 -15.59 -6.69
N LEU A 12 1.75 -14.66 -7.42
CA LEU A 12 2.85 -14.93 -8.35
C LEU A 12 4.20 -15.04 -7.64
N GLY A 13 4.31 -14.52 -6.43
CA GLY A 13 5.53 -14.49 -5.64
C GLY A 13 5.64 -15.66 -4.67
N HIS A 14 6.88 -15.99 -4.28
CA HIS A 14 7.16 -16.92 -3.21
C HIS A 14 7.55 -16.15 -1.93
N ARG A 15 7.29 -16.73 -0.75
CA ARG A 15 7.69 -16.18 0.58
C ARG A 15 7.09 -14.79 0.85
N THR A 16 5.79 -14.65 0.71
CA THR A 16 5.05 -13.39 0.89
C THR A 16 5.36 -12.73 2.24
N LEU A 17 5.41 -13.50 3.34
CA LEU A 17 5.75 -13.00 4.67
C LEU A 17 7.15 -12.37 4.73
N LYS A 18 8.18 -13.03 4.16
CA LYS A 18 9.54 -12.47 4.15
C LYS A 18 9.61 -11.17 3.35
N ARG A 19 8.98 -11.14 2.18
CA ARG A 19 8.91 -9.93 1.35
C ARG A 19 8.11 -8.81 2.05
N GLY A 20 6.98 -9.15 2.68
CA GLY A 20 6.19 -8.21 3.47
C GLY A 20 7.00 -7.59 4.61
N ALA A 21 7.76 -8.41 5.36
CA ALA A 21 8.64 -7.92 6.42
C ALA A 21 9.76 -7.00 5.89
N GLN A 22 10.34 -7.32 4.73
CA GLN A 22 11.36 -6.46 4.09
C GLN A 22 10.78 -5.11 3.67
N VAL A 23 9.58 -5.10 3.04
CA VAL A 23 8.92 -3.86 2.62
C VAL A 23 8.47 -3.04 3.83
N PHE A 24 7.96 -3.69 4.87
CA PHE A 24 7.60 -3.02 6.13
C PHE A 24 8.82 -2.38 6.81
N ALA A 25 9.93 -3.12 6.91
CA ALA A 25 11.18 -2.60 7.47
C ALA A 25 11.72 -1.40 6.66
N ALA A 26 11.63 -1.45 5.33
CA ALA A 26 11.97 -0.32 4.47
C ALA A 26 11.05 0.89 4.74
N GLY A 27 9.74 0.69 4.92
CA GLY A 27 8.80 1.75 5.31
C GLY A 27 9.14 2.35 6.68
N ALA A 28 9.44 1.51 7.67
CA ALA A 28 9.88 1.96 8.99
C ALA A 28 11.19 2.77 8.92
N LEU A 29 12.14 2.34 8.08
CA LEU A 29 13.38 3.09 7.84
C LEU A 29 13.10 4.47 7.25
N VAL A 30 12.23 4.57 6.25
CA VAL A 30 11.82 5.86 5.66
C VAL A 30 11.19 6.76 6.73
N THR A 31 10.30 6.22 7.56
CA THR A 31 9.69 6.96 8.67
C THR A 31 10.75 7.51 9.64
N VAL A 32 11.71 6.68 10.08
CA VAL A 32 12.78 7.11 10.99
C VAL A 32 13.65 8.18 10.34
N VAL A 33 14.07 7.97 9.09
CA VAL A 33 14.93 8.92 8.36
C VAL A 33 14.22 10.26 8.19
N THR A 34 12.95 10.27 7.78
CA THR A 34 12.20 11.52 7.58
C THR A 34 11.92 12.25 8.89
N LEU A 35 11.64 11.53 9.99
CA LEU A 35 11.44 12.14 11.31
C LEU A 35 12.71 12.81 11.85
N VAL A 36 13.90 12.21 11.57
CA VAL A 36 15.19 12.73 12.10
C VAL A 36 15.75 13.86 11.22
N PHE A 37 15.73 13.68 9.90
CA PHE A 37 16.41 14.60 8.97
C PHE A 37 15.48 15.62 8.30
N MET A 38 14.18 15.34 8.21
CA MET A 38 13.20 16.17 7.49
C MET A 38 11.85 16.23 8.24
N PRO A 39 11.80 16.74 9.48
CA PRO A 39 10.59 16.71 10.33
C PRO A 39 9.39 17.44 9.70
N GLU A 40 9.64 18.45 8.85
CA GLU A 40 8.59 19.16 8.11
C GLU A 40 7.95 18.31 7.01
N ASN A 41 8.73 17.37 6.44
CA ASN A 41 8.30 16.45 5.38
C ASN A 41 8.24 15.00 5.90
N ARG A 42 7.82 14.83 7.16
CA ARG A 42 7.76 13.52 7.81
C ARG A 42 6.80 12.58 7.08
N VAL A 43 7.22 11.34 6.94
CA VAL A 43 6.41 10.24 6.41
C VAL A 43 6.03 9.33 7.57
N ILE A 44 4.75 9.35 7.96
CA ILE A 44 4.20 8.48 8.99
C ILE A 44 3.12 7.62 8.33
N PHE A 45 3.23 6.29 8.48
CA PHE A 45 2.35 5.33 7.82
C PHE A 45 2.28 5.50 6.29
N GLY A 46 3.47 5.59 5.66
CA GLY A 46 3.59 5.73 4.21
C GLY A 46 3.21 4.46 3.44
N VAL A 47 3.19 4.57 2.11
CA VAL A 47 2.80 3.50 1.19
C VAL A 47 3.60 2.19 1.39
N LEU A 48 4.89 2.27 1.76
CA LEU A 48 5.70 1.07 2.04
C LEU A 48 5.26 0.37 3.32
N THR A 49 4.96 1.13 4.39
CA THR A 49 4.43 0.58 5.64
C THR A 49 3.10 -0.10 5.40
N PHE A 50 2.22 0.53 4.61
CA PHE A 50 0.95 -0.05 4.19
C PHE A 50 1.15 -1.35 3.40
N LEU A 51 1.97 -1.33 2.32
CA LEU A 51 2.20 -2.51 1.48
C LEU A 51 2.84 -3.66 2.26
N GLY A 52 3.82 -3.36 3.11
CA GLY A 52 4.44 -4.34 3.99
C GLY A 52 3.42 -5.01 4.89
N THR A 53 2.56 -4.21 5.55
CA THR A 53 1.47 -4.70 6.41
C THR A 53 0.44 -5.51 5.62
N ALA A 54 0.00 -5.02 4.46
CA ALA A 54 -0.96 -5.71 3.61
C ALA A 54 -0.42 -7.09 3.15
N MET A 55 0.86 -7.17 2.78
CA MET A 55 1.52 -8.44 2.44
C MET A 55 1.63 -9.38 3.64
N LEU A 56 2.00 -8.87 4.82
CA LEU A 56 2.08 -9.66 6.06
C LEU A 56 0.73 -10.23 6.44
N LEU A 57 -0.31 -9.38 6.48
CA LEU A 57 -1.68 -9.82 6.77
C LEU A 57 -2.16 -10.85 5.75
N THR A 58 -1.93 -10.61 4.47
CA THR A 58 -2.30 -11.56 3.41
C THR A 58 -1.55 -12.88 3.56
N GLY A 59 -0.26 -12.85 3.90
CA GLY A 59 0.54 -14.07 4.12
C GLY A 59 0.08 -14.87 5.34
N VAL A 60 -0.30 -14.21 6.44
CA VAL A 60 -0.85 -14.86 7.64
C VAL A 60 -2.25 -15.42 7.36
N LEU A 61 -3.09 -14.65 6.67
CA LEU A 61 -4.47 -15.02 6.38
C LEU A 61 -4.61 -15.87 5.11
N GLU A 62 -3.52 -16.20 4.42
CA GLU A 62 -3.53 -16.97 3.18
C GLU A 62 -4.34 -18.27 3.26
N PRO A 63 -4.23 -19.09 4.36
CA PRO A 63 -5.03 -20.31 4.49
C PRO A 63 -6.54 -20.05 4.52
N LEU A 64 -6.95 -18.89 5.03
CA LEU A 64 -8.34 -18.44 5.10
C LEU A 64 -8.80 -17.90 3.74
N LEU A 65 -8.01 -17.02 3.15
CA LEU A 65 -8.30 -16.38 1.86
C LEU A 65 -8.44 -17.40 0.73
N LYS A 66 -7.64 -18.48 0.75
CA LYS A 66 -7.72 -19.58 -0.22
C LYS A 66 -9.02 -20.39 -0.16
N LYS A 67 -9.75 -20.35 0.96
CA LYS A 67 -11.05 -21.03 1.10
C LYS A 67 -12.19 -20.24 0.46
N ILE A 68 -11.98 -18.94 0.20
CA ILE A 68 -13.00 -18.05 -0.36
C ILE A 68 -12.98 -18.18 -1.88
N PRO A 69 -14.14 -18.42 -2.53
CA PRO A 69 -14.22 -18.40 -3.99
C PRO A 69 -13.73 -17.04 -4.55
N PRO A 70 -12.85 -17.02 -5.57
CA PRO A 70 -12.23 -15.79 -6.05
C PRO A 70 -13.23 -14.69 -6.44
N ALA A 71 -14.31 -15.04 -7.10
CA ALA A 71 -15.35 -14.07 -7.49
C ALA A 71 -16.06 -13.47 -6.26
N ALA A 72 -16.37 -14.28 -5.25
CA ALA A 72 -17.00 -13.80 -4.01
C ALA A 72 -16.01 -12.91 -3.23
N GLY A 73 -14.74 -13.34 -3.10
CA GLY A 73 -13.70 -12.55 -2.46
C GLY A 73 -13.48 -11.19 -3.13
N LEU A 74 -13.48 -11.16 -4.46
CA LEU A 74 -13.38 -9.92 -5.23
C LEU A 74 -14.57 -8.99 -4.96
N ALA A 75 -15.81 -9.51 -5.02
CA ALA A 75 -17.01 -8.73 -4.77
C ALA A 75 -17.05 -8.18 -3.34
N VAL A 76 -16.78 -9.01 -2.34
CA VAL A 76 -16.74 -8.58 -0.93
C VAL A 76 -15.66 -7.53 -0.70
N SER A 77 -14.45 -7.73 -1.24
CA SER A 77 -13.36 -6.77 -1.10
C SER A 77 -13.70 -5.42 -1.77
N ALA A 78 -14.34 -5.44 -2.94
CA ALA A 78 -14.78 -4.23 -3.62
C ALA A 78 -15.87 -3.48 -2.83
N VAL A 79 -16.83 -4.20 -2.27
CA VAL A 79 -17.90 -3.61 -1.42
C VAL A 79 -17.29 -3.02 -0.14
N LEU A 80 -16.39 -3.74 0.53
CA LEU A 80 -15.72 -3.24 1.75
C LEU A 80 -14.85 -2.01 1.45
N PHE A 81 -14.15 -2.01 0.31
CA PHE A 81 -13.41 -0.83 -0.14
C PHE A 81 -14.33 0.38 -0.32
N ALA A 82 -15.44 0.20 -1.04
CA ALA A 82 -16.39 1.28 -1.29
C ALA A 82 -17.05 1.80 0.00
N LEU A 83 -17.39 0.90 0.94
CA LEU A 83 -17.97 1.27 2.23
C LEU A 83 -17.02 2.04 3.13
N THR A 84 -15.72 1.68 3.11
CA THR A 84 -14.70 2.26 4.00
C THR A 84 -13.90 3.39 3.36
N TYR A 85 -14.19 3.75 2.12
CA TYR A 85 -13.43 4.73 1.34
C TYR A 85 -13.37 6.12 1.99
N HIS A 86 -14.43 6.50 2.70
CA HIS A 86 -14.57 7.81 3.35
C HIS A 86 -14.30 7.79 4.86
N LEU A 87 -13.49 6.83 5.33
CA LEU A 87 -13.11 6.73 6.75
C LEU A 87 -12.39 7.99 7.25
N ASP A 88 -11.57 8.60 6.42
CA ASP A 88 -10.87 9.85 6.69
C ASP A 88 -11.83 11.06 6.83
N GLU A 89 -12.98 11.03 6.19
CA GLU A 89 -14.06 12.01 6.28
C GLU A 89 -15.02 11.74 7.46
N ARG A 90 -14.73 10.76 8.33
CA ARG A 90 -15.50 10.38 9.52
C ARG A 90 -16.87 9.77 9.28
N TRP A 91 -17.07 9.15 8.13
CA TRP A 91 -18.28 8.40 7.84
C TRP A 91 -17.99 7.10 7.08
N LEU A 92 -18.90 6.13 7.28
CA LEU A 92 -18.93 4.89 6.52
C LEU A 92 -20.12 4.90 5.59
N GLY A 93 -19.94 4.37 4.39
CA GLY A 93 -21.07 4.16 3.50
C GLY A 93 -20.75 4.35 2.04
N PHE A 94 -21.79 4.23 1.23
CA PHE A 94 -21.71 4.34 -0.22
C PHE A 94 -22.96 5.03 -0.77
N GLY A 95 -22.79 5.95 -1.70
CA GLY A 95 -23.89 6.68 -2.32
C GLY A 95 -24.68 7.54 -1.32
N GLY A 96 -25.96 7.27 -1.13
CA GLY A 96 -26.83 8.00 -0.19
C GLY A 96 -26.82 7.49 1.25
N LEU A 97 -26.18 6.33 1.51
CA LEU A 97 -26.11 5.75 2.84
C LEU A 97 -24.85 6.27 3.54
N ARG A 98 -25.01 7.12 4.56
CA ARG A 98 -23.90 7.67 5.35
C ARG A 98 -24.14 7.38 6.83
N LEU A 99 -23.21 6.66 7.42
CA LEU A 99 -23.15 6.40 8.86
C LEU A 99 -22.00 7.22 9.45
N ALA A 100 -22.31 8.24 10.24
CA ALA A 100 -21.31 9.02 10.94
C ALA A 100 -20.61 8.17 11.99
N LEU A 101 -19.28 8.32 12.09
CA LEU A 101 -18.45 7.60 13.04
C LEU A 101 -18.19 8.44 14.29
N PRO A 102 -18.06 7.82 15.47
CA PRO A 102 -17.78 8.52 16.71
C PRO A 102 -16.41 9.21 16.67
N ASP A 103 -16.35 10.48 17.11
CA ASP A 103 -15.10 11.25 17.17
C ASP A 103 -14.03 10.62 18.08
N ALA A 104 -14.44 9.81 19.04
CA ALA A 104 -13.53 9.09 19.93
C ALA A 104 -12.56 8.16 19.20
N TRP A 105 -12.89 7.67 18.00
CA TRP A 105 -12.01 6.83 17.18
C TRP A 105 -10.89 7.62 16.52
N TYR A 106 -11.04 8.93 16.41
CA TYR A 106 -10.11 9.85 15.77
C TYR A 106 -9.21 10.60 16.79
N ALA A 107 -9.10 10.04 18.01
CA ALA A 107 -8.46 10.74 19.12
C ALA A 107 -6.94 10.55 19.21
N ASN A 108 -6.36 9.57 18.51
CA ASN A 108 -4.94 9.26 18.68
C ASN A 108 -4.23 8.79 17.39
N TYR A 109 -2.90 8.87 17.39
CA TYR A 109 -2.06 8.49 16.25
C TYR A 109 -2.07 6.99 15.94
N PHE A 110 -2.39 6.13 16.90
CA PHE A 110 -2.48 4.69 16.65
C PHE A 110 -3.66 4.36 15.75
N THR A 111 -4.80 5.02 15.94
CA THR A 111 -6.00 4.83 15.11
C THR A 111 -5.81 5.39 13.70
N ALA A 112 -4.92 6.38 13.53
CA ALA A 112 -4.52 6.87 12.21
C ALA A 112 -3.96 5.76 11.30
N PHE A 113 -3.26 4.76 11.85
CA PHE A 113 -2.80 3.62 11.07
C PHE A 113 -3.94 2.87 10.38
N PHE A 114 -5.09 2.79 11.01
CA PHE A 114 -6.28 2.12 10.45
C PHE A 114 -7.11 3.01 9.52
N GLY A 115 -6.91 4.33 9.53
CA GLY A 115 -7.66 5.28 8.70
C GLY A 115 -8.46 6.33 9.49
N PHE A 116 -8.39 6.29 10.82
CA PHE A 116 -9.07 7.25 11.70
C PHE A 116 -8.12 8.40 12.03
N LEU A 117 -8.05 9.43 11.18
CA LEU A 117 -7.10 10.52 11.29
C LEU A 117 -7.48 11.55 12.36
N PRO A 118 -6.62 11.80 13.38
CA PRO A 118 -6.74 12.99 14.24
C PRO A 118 -6.60 14.27 13.42
N PHE A 119 -7.17 15.38 13.93
CA PHE A 119 -7.13 16.67 13.24
C PHE A 119 -5.72 17.25 13.07
N ASP A 120 -4.80 16.91 13.96
CA ASP A 120 -3.41 17.37 13.98
C ASP A 120 -2.44 16.42 13.25
N PHE A 121 -2.98 15.35 12.63
CA PHE A 121 -2.17 14.37 11.93
C PHE A 121 -1.66 14.94 10.60
N TYR A 122 -0.36 14.90 10.42
CA TYR A 122 0.30 15.31 9.18
C TYR A 122 1.33 14.26 8.74
N SER A 123 1.25 13.88 7.47
CA SER A 123 2.22 13.02 6.79
C SER A 123 2.20 13.31 5.29
N THR A 124 3.37 13.38 4.66
CA THR A 124 3.49 13.67 3.22
C THR A 124 3.15 12.49 2.32
N ASP A 125 3.24 11.25 2.84
CA ASP A 125 2.92 10.01 2.11
C ASP A 125 2.09 9.10 3.02
N TYR A 126 0.85 9.52 3.30
CA TYR A 126 -0.03 8.76 4.18
C TYR A 126 -0.88 7.76 3.41
N PHE A 127 -0.85 6.50 3.87
CA PHE A 127 -1.74 5.44 3.41
C PHE A 127 -2.33 4.69 4.59
N ALA A 128 -3.62 4.89 4.83
CA ALA A 128 -4.37 4.15 5.83
C ALA A 128 -4.38 2.64 5.52
N LEU A 129 -4.44 1.79 6.54
CA LEU A 129 -4.65 0.37 6.31
C LEU A 129 -6.02 0.11 5.68
N LEU A 130 -7.07 0.68 6.26
CA LEU A 130 -8.41 0.69 5.69
C LEU A 130 -8.63 2.04 4.97
N PRO A 131 -9.15 2.11 3.81
CA PRO A 131 -9.77 1.10 2.92
C PRO A 131 -8.79 0.33 2.03
N TRP A 132 -7.53 0.74 1.95
CA TRP A 132 -6.58 0.28 0.93
C TRP A 132 -6.25 -1.20 1.02
N LEU A 133 -6.38 -1.83 2.19
CA LEU A 133 -6.24 -3.28 2.36
C LEU A 133 -7.30 -4.04 1.55
N PHE A 134 -8.54 -3.53 1.50
CA PHE A 134 -9.59 -4.16 0.72
C PHE A 134 -9.34 -4.04 -0.78
N LEU A 135 -8.79 -2.91 -1.24
CA LEU A 135 -8.36 -2.76 -2.63
C LEU A 135 -7.19 -3.71 -2.97
N PHE A 136 -6.28 -3.92 -2.04
CA PHE A 136 -5.19 -4.89 -2.18
C PHE A 136 -5.74 -6.32 -2.29
N TRP A 137 -6.69 -6.71 -1.43
CA TRP A 137 -7.34 -8.02 -1.50
C TRP A 137 -8.21 -8.17 -2.74
N ALA A 138 -8.86 -7.11 -3.21
CA ALA A 138 -9.54 -7.15 -4.52
C ALA A 138 -8.56 -7.54 -5.63
N GLY A 139 -7.34 -7.00 -5.63
CA GLY A 139 -6.26 -7.42 -6.52
C GLY A 139 -5.89 -8.91 -6.37
N TYR A 140 -5.72 -9.37 -5.13
CA TYR A 140 -5.43 -10.78 -4.82
C TYR A 140 -6.48 -11.73 -5.39
N PHE A 141 -7.76 -11.43 -5.16
CA PHE A 141 -8.86 -12.26 -5.68
C PHE A 141 -9.05 -12.11 -7.19
N LEU A 142 -8.78 -10.92 -7.75
CA LEU A 142 -8.81 -10.71 -9.20
C LEU A 142 -7.82 -11.63 -9.94
N HIS A 143 -6.65 -11.89 -9.34
CA HIS A 143 -5.71 -12.88 -9.86
C HIS A 143 -6.36 -14.26 -9.99
N GLY A 144 -7.13 -14.68 -8.99
CA GLY A 144 -7.86 -15.97 -9.02
C GLY A 144 -8.96 -16.00 -10.08
N VAL A 145 -9.67 -14.89 -10.31
CA VAL A 145 -10.72 -14.78 -11.34
C VAL A 145 -10.14 -14.80 -12.74
N VAL A 146 -9.04 -14.06 -12.99
CA VAL A 146 -8.37 -14.04 -14.30
C VAL A 146 -7.81 -15.41 -14.67
N GLY A 147 -7.28 -16.14 -13.67
CA GLY A 147 -6.73 -17.48 -13.83
C GLY A 147 -5.37 -17.51 -14.55
N ARG A 148 -4.61 -18.58 -14.31
CA ARG A 148 -3.25 -18.72 -14.82
C ARG A 148 -3.19 -18.80 -16.35
N ALA A 149 -4.17 -19.42 -17.00
CA ALA A 149 -4.18 -19.62 -18.46
C ALA A 149 -4.23 -18.29 -19.24
N ARG A 150 -4.98 -17.30 -18.73
CA ARG A 150 -5.06 -15.96 -19.36
C ARG A 150 -3.82 -15.11 -19.12
N MET A 151 -3.02 -15.44 -18.10
CA MET A 151 -1.78 -14.73 -17.79
C MET A 151 -0.54 -15.27 -18.51
N GLU A 152 -0.62 -16.44 -19.12
CA GLU A 152 0.51 -17.07 -19.83
C GLU A 152 1.14 -16.16 -20.92
N PRO A 153 0.37 -15.43 -21.75
CA PRO A 153 0.93 -14.50 -22.72
C PRO A 153 1.65 -13.31 -22.06
N LEU A 154 1.19 -12.88 -20.87
CA LEU A 154 1.75 -11.73 -20.13
C LEU A 154 3.05 -12.08 -19.40
N ARG A 155 3.39 -13.36 -19.23
CA ARG A 155 4.63 -13.82 -18.60
C ARG A 155 5.85 -13.69 -19.50
N ARG A 156 5.68 -13.49 -20.79
CA ARG A 156 6.79 -13.27 -21.71
C ARG A 156 7.43 -11.92 -21.42
N SER A 157 8.72 -11.93 -21.09
CA SER A 157 9.48 -10.69 -20.92
C SER A 157 9.69 -10.02 -22.27
N VAL A 158 8.93 -8.94 -22.52
CA VAL A 158 9.08 -8.13 -23.74
C VAL A 158 10.31 -7.24 -23.68
N CYS A 159 10.69 -6.81 -22.46
CA CYS A 159 11.84 -5.93 -22.24
C CYS A 159 12.63 -6.38 -21.00
N PRO A 160 13.87 -6.88 -21.17
CA PRO A 160 14.72 -7.32 -20.05
C PRO A 160 15.01 -6.22 -19.03
N ALA A 161 15.15 -4.97 -19.49
CA ALA A 161 15.40 -3.81 -18.61
C ALA A 161 14.24 -3.57 -17.64
N LEU A 162 12.98 -3.61 -18.13
CA LEU A 162 11.78 -3.49 -17.27
C LEU A 162 11.71 -4.64 -16.25
N GLY A 163 12.08 -5.85 -16.67
CA GLY A 163 12.14 -6.99 -15.75
C GLY A 163 13.21 -6.82 -14.68
N TRP A 164 14.35 -6.21 -14.99
CA TRP A 164 15.38 -5.87 -14.01
C TRP A 164 14.89 -4.80 -13.04
N MET A 165 14.32 -3.70 -13.54
CA MET A 165 13.74 -2.63 -12.72
C MET A 165 12.64 -3.16 -11.79
N GLY A 166 11.78 -4.05 -12.28
CA GLY A 166 10.74 -4.69 -11.47
C GLY A 166 11.31 -5.52 -10.30
N ARG A 167 12.40 -6.24 -10.53
CA ARG A 167 13.07 -7.00 -9.46
C ARG A 167 13.74 -6.12 -8.40
N HIS A 168 14.17 -4.91 -8.78
CA HIS A 168 14.85 -3.95 -7.91
C HIS A 168 13.95 -2.75 -7.54
N SER A 169 12.65 -2.86 -7.73
CA SER A 169 11.70 -1.76 -7.56
C SER A 169 11.74 -1.12 -6.17
N LEU A 170 11.91 -1.91 -5.10
CA LEU A 170 12.05 -1.41 -3.74
C LEU A 170 13.31 -0.54 -3.58
N LEU A 171 14.45 -1.01 -4.12
CA LEU A 171 15.70 -0.27 -4.08
C LEU A 171 15.60 1.04 -4.87
N LEU A 172 15.03 0.97 -6.08
CA LEU A 172 14.79 2.16 -6.91
C LEU A 172 13.87 3.16 -6.20
N TYR A 173 12.82 2.66 -5.54
CA TYR A 173 11.92 3.50 -4.76
C TYR A 173 12.64 4.17 -3.58
N LEU A 174 13.50 3.47 -2.86
CA LEU A 174 14.24 4.05 -1.73
C LEU A 174 15.30 5.07 -2.17
N LEU A 175 15.92 4.84 -3.33
CA LEU A 175 17.03 5.69 -3.82
C LEU A 175 16.57 6.91 -4.59
N HIS A 176 15.37 6.90 -5.22
CA HIS A 176 14.96 8.01 -6.08
C HIS A 176 14.87 9.35 -5.33
N GLN A 177 14.33 9.37 -4.12
CA GLN A 177 14.20 10.61 -3.33
C GLN A 177 15.56 11.21 -2.92
N PRO A 178 16.48 10.45 -2.27
CA PRO A 178 17.82 10.95 -1.96
C PRO A 178 18.59 11.43 -3.21
N VAL A 179 18.47 10.70 -4.32
CA VAL A 179 19.15 11.07 -5.57
C VAL A 179 18.60 12.37 -6.13
N ILE A 180 17.26 12.53 -6.22
CA ILE A 180 16.64 13.77 -6.71
C ILE A 180 17.02 14.93 -5.79
N TYR A 181 16.93 14.75 -4.48
CA TYR A 181 17.30 15.80 -3.51
C TYR A 181 18.78 16.19 -3.64
N GLY A 182 19.69 15.22 -3.77
CA GLY A 182 21.11 15.47 -3.96
C GLY A 182 21.40 16.24 -5.27
N VAL A 183 20.75 15.84 -6.37
CA VAL A 183 20.89 16.54 -7.67
C VAL A 183 20.38 17.97 -7.60
N LEU A 184 19.20 18.20 -7.00
CA LEU A 184 18.63 19.55 -6.86
C LEU A 184 19.49 20.43 -5.95
N SER A 185 20.01 19.89 -4.84
CA SER A 185 20.89 20.62 -3.94
C SER A 185 22.21 21.01 -4.62
N ALA A 186 22.81 20.07 -5.37
CA ALA A 186 24.02 20.35 -6.14
C ALA A 186 23.76 21.39 -7.24
N ALA A 187 22.63 21.31 -7.93
CA ALA A 187 22.25 22.30 -8.93
C ALA A 187 22.04 23.69 -8.29
N ALA A 188 21.38 23.78 -7.15
CA ALA A 188 21.17 25.02 -6.44
C ALA A 188 22.50 25.71 -6.07
N VAL A 189 23.52 24.91 -5.64
CA VAL A 189 24.85 25.45 -5.32
C VAL A 189 25.63 25.90 -6.56
N LEU A 190 25.40 25.25 -7.72
CA LEU A 190 26.10 25.59 -8.97
C LEU A 190 25.50 26.81 -9.68
N PHE A 191 24.23 27.11 -9.44
CA PHE A 191 23.50 28.19 -10.11
C PHE A 191 23.15 29.38 -9.18
N ALA A 192 23.52 29.32 -7.91
CA ALA A 192 23.44 30.43 -6.93
C ALA A 192 24.71 31.26 -6.95
#